data_f9c0cefadecad523fb0d0b0244c1020e
#
_entry.id   f9c0cefadecad523fb0d0b0244c1020e
#
_cell.length_a   1.000
_cell.length_b   1.000
_cell.length_c   1.000
_cell.angle_alpha   90.00
_cell.angle_beta   90.00
_cell.angle_gamma   90.00
#
_symmetry.space_group_name_H-M   'P 1'
#
loop_
_entity.id
_entity.type
_entity.pdbx_description
1 polymer ?
#
loop_
_entity_poly.entity_id
_entity_poly.type
_entity_poly.pdbx_seq_one_letter_code
_entity_poly.pdbx_strand_id
1 'polypeptide(L)'
;MKSFILSIPKGIPSVVALLVVLYFTFANNPLGINTLNVFPGAKLVGHFVLYFLVALVFILDYAKSRLPHHSKINHEISLAVTAGVLALLMEIGRMWQTGFNYDLNNVYAASFGALLAFLFYHFWLLHPMRHYLYHSIQHHWRYQSRRKKKK
;
A
#
# COMPACT_ATOMS: atom_id res chain seq x y z
N MET A 1 -14.94 -20.87 -2.35
CA MET A 1 -13.58 -20.36 -2.56
C MET A 1 -13.15 -19.63 -1.30
N LYS A 2 -12.11 -20.10 -0.58
CA LYS A 2 -11.47 -19.30 0.47
C LYS A 2 -10.83 -18.13 -0.25
N SER A 3 -11.17 -16.90 0.10
CA SER A 3 -10.56 -15.75 -0.59
C SER A 3 -9.06 -15.78 -0.29
N PHE A 4 -8.27 -15.92 -1.32
CA PHE A 4 -6.80 -15.95 -1.28
C PHE A 4 -6.23 -14.80 -0.44
N ILE A 5 -6.86 -13.63 -0.52
CA ILE A 5 -6.50 -12.42 0.23
C ILE A 5 -6.55 -12.63 1.75
N LEU A 6 -7.50 -13.44 2.27
CA LEU A 6 -7.61 -13.68 3.71
C LEU A 6 -6.60 -14.72 4.23
N SER A 7 -5.97 -15.51 3.34
CA SER A 7 -5.00 -16.52 3.74
C SER A 7 -3.57 -15.98 3.89
N ILE A 8 -3.27 -14.81 3.33
CA ILE A 8 -1.94 -14.19 3.45
C ILE A 8 -1.77 -13.66 4.90
N PRO A 9 -0.69 -14.01 5.61
CA PRO A 9 -0.43 -13.46 6.93
C PRO A 9 -0.34 -11.93 6.91
N LYS A 10 -0.75 -11.30 8.03
CA LYS A 10 -0.66 -9.86 8.22
C LYS A 10 0.78 -9.38 8.15
N GLY A 11 1.00 -8.20 7.58
CA GLY A 11 2.31 -7.59 7.45
C GLY A 11 3.10 -8.05 6.23
N ILE A 12 2.85 -9.25 5.69
CA ILE A 12 3.57 -9.73 4.49
C ILE A 12 3.36 -8.80 3.29
N PRO A 13 2.14 -8.38 2.93
CA PRO A 13 1.94 -7.45 1.83
C PRO A 13 2.70 -6.14 2.03
N SER A 14 2.69 -5.60 3.25
CA SER A 14 3.40 -4.37 3.59
C SER A 14 4.91 -4.52 3.47
N VAL A 15 5.47 -5.64 3.93
CA VAL A 15 6.91 -5.94 3.80
C VAL A 15 7.30 -6.11 2.33
N VAL A 16 6.51 -6.82 1.54
CA VAL A 16 6.76 -6.96 0.10
C VAL A 16 6.70 -5.61 -0.61
N ALA A 17 5.71 -4.76 -0.29
CA ALA A 17 5.63 -3.42 -0.85
C ALA A 17 6.86 -2.58 -0.51
N LEU A 18 7.37 -2.68 0.71
CA LEU A 18 8.58 -2.00 1.16
C LEU A 18 9.83 -2.49 0.40
N LEU A 19 9.97 -3.79 0.20
CA LEU A 19 11.07 -4.36 -0.59
C LEU A 19 11.01 -3.92 -2.06
N VAL A 20 9.81 -3.81 -2.62
CA VAL A 20 9.60 -3.29 -3.98
C VAL A 20 10.07 -1.84 -4.07
N VAL A 21 9.70 -0.98 -3.10
CA VAL A 21 10.16 0.41 -3.07
C VAL A 21 11.68 0.49 -2.98
N LEU A 22 12.29 -0.28 -2.07
CA LEU A 22 13.75 -0.35 -1.93
C LEU A 22 14.41 -0.75 -3.25
N TYR A 23 13.90 -1.79 -3.90
CA TYR A 23 14.42 -2.24 -5.18
C TYR A 23 14.34 -1.15 -6.24
N PHE A 24 13.17 -0.53 -6.45
CA PHE A 24 12.98 0.51 -7.47
C PHE A 24 13.75 1.81 -7.17
N THR A 25 14.02 2.08 -5.90
CA THR A 25 14.77 3.28 -5.50
C THR A 25 16.29 3.10 -5.68
N PHE A 26 16.82 1.93 -5.33
CA PHE A 26 18.27 1.71 -5.24
C PHE A 26 18.85 0.87 -6.37
N ALA A 27 18.03 0.14 -7.13
CA ALA A 27 18.54 -0.62 -8.28
C ALA A 27 18.91 0.31 -9.45
N ASN A 28 20.10 0.15 -9.95
CA ASN A 28 20.53 0.80 -11.17
C ASN A 28 19.75 0.20 -12.36
N ASN A 29 18.82 0.98 -12.93
CA ASN A 29 18.00 0.58 -14.06
C ASN A 29 17.15 -0.69 -13.80
N PRO A 30 16.19 -0.64 -12.84
CA PRO A 30 15.47 -1.81 -12.33
C PRO A 30 14.65 -2.56 -13.39
N LEU A 31 14.33 -1.92 -14.51
CA LEU A 31 13.54 -2.52 -15.59
C LEU A 31 14.38 -2.84 -16.85
N GLY A 32 15.69 -2.62 -16.82
CA GLY A 32 16.56 -2.86 -17.97
C GLY A 32 16.29 -1.97 -19.18
N ILE A 33 15.43 -0.99 -19.06
CA ILE A 33 15.01 -0.09 -20.11
C ILE A 33 15.34 1.34 -19.67
N ASN A 34 15.85 2.18 -20.57
CA ASN A 34 15.93 3.64 -20.34
C ASN A 34 14.53 4.27 -20.30
N THR A 35 13.61 3.63 -19.57
CA THR A 35 12.18 3.94 -19.53
C THR A 35 11.87 5.27 -18.90
N LEU A 36 12.78 5.81 -18.10
CA LEU A 36 12.59 7.11 -17.44
C LEU A 36 12.63 8.30 -18.41
N ASN A 37 13.06 8.07 -19.65
CA ASN A 37 13.13 9.09 -20.70
C ASN A 37 12.05 8.93 -21.79
N VAL A 38 11.02 8.10 -21.55
CA VAL A 38 9.95 7.87 -22.54
C VAL A 38 9.17 9.15 -22.83
N PHE A 39 8.97 9.99 -21.82
CA PHE A 39 8.35 11.31 -21.95
C PHE A 39 8.79 12.24 -20.80
N PRO A 40 8.72 13.57 -20.99
CA PRO A 40 9.00 14.51 -19.92
C PRO A 40 8.08 14.25 -18.72
N GLY A 41 8.66 14.04 -17.53
CA GLY A 41 7.89 13.76 -16.31
C GLY A 41 7.60 12.28 -16.02
N ALA A 42 8.01 11.34 -16.86
CA ALA A 42 7.82 9.90 -16.63
C ALA A 42 8.31 9.46 -15.25
N LYS A 43 9.41 10.01 -14.77
CA LYS A 43 9.96 9.76 -13.43
C LYS A 43 8.98 10.18 -12.33
N LEU A 44 8.37 11.36 -12.43
CA LEU A 44 7.38 11.86 -11.45
C LEU A 44 6.14 10.97 -11.41
N VAL A 45 5.65 10.58 -12.59
CA VAL A 45 4.52 9.64 -12.69
C VAL A 45 4.89 8.30 -12.07
N GLY A 46 6.10 7.80 -12.27
CA GLY A 46 6.60 6.58 -11.65
C GLY A 46 6.58 6.65 -10.12
N HIS A 47 7.10 7.74 -9.53
CA HIS A 47 7.05 7.95 -8.08
C HIS A 47 5.60 8.06 -7.57
N PHE A 48 4.75 8.80 -8.26
CA PHE A 48 3.33 8.92 -7.92
C PHE A 48 2.65 7.55 -7.87
N VAL A 49 2.75 6.75 -8.95
CA VAL A 49 2.11 5.44 -9.04
C VAL A 49 2.67 4.46 -8.01
N LEU A 50 4.01 4.43 -7.84
CA LEU A 50 4.66 3.55 -6.89
C LEU A 50 4.15 3.81 -5.46
N TYR A 51 4.15 5.06 -5.01
CA TYR A 51 3.74 5.39 -3.65
C TYR A 51 2.22 5.37 -3.46
N PHE A 52 1.43 5.58 -4.51
CA PHE A 52 0.00 5.29 -4.49
C PHE A 52 -0.26 3.82 -4.17
N LEU A 53 0.41 2.90 -4.88
CA LEU A 53 0.25 1.46 -4.66
C LEU A 53 0.76 1.03 -3.28
N VAL A 54 1.91 1.55 -2.83
CA VAL A 54 2.47 1.24 -1.51
C VAL A 54 1.54 1.69 -0.39
N ALA A 55 1.06 2.92 -0.42
CA ALA A 55 0.11 3.44 0.56
C ALA A 55 -1.18 2.62 0.56
N LEU A 56 -1.69 2.28 -0.61
CA LEU A 56 -2.89 1.44 -0.75
C LEU A 56 -2.68 0.06 -0.12
N VAL A 57 -1.53 -0.59 -0.36
CA VAL A 57 -1.19 -1.89 0.24
C VAL A 57 -1.11 -1.78 1.76
N PHE A 58 -0.46 -0.74 2.30
CA PHE A 58 -0.39 -0.51 3.75
C PHE A 58 -1.77 -0.36 4.38
N ILE A 59 -2.64 0.45 3.77
CA ILE A 59 -4.01 0.66 4.25
C ILE A 59 -4.82 -0.63 4.18
N LEU A 60 -4.73 -1.38 3.09
CA LEU A 60 -5.45 -2.65 2.91
C LEU A 60 -4.97 -3.73 3.88
N ASP A 61 -3.67 -3.86 4.10
CA ASP A 61 -3.10 -4.83 5.04
C ASP A 61 -3.52 -4.51 6.48
N TYR A 62 -3.50 -3.23 6.85
CA TYR A 62 -4.02 -2.77 8.13
C TYR A 62 -5.54 -3.00 8.26
N ALA A 63 -6.33 -2.61 7.25
CA ALA A 63 -7.77 -2.77 7.24
C ALA A 63 -8.18 -4.23 7.42
N LYS A 64 -7.49 -5.16 6.76
CA LYS A 64 -7.67 -6.60 6.92
C LYS A 64 -7.58 -7.05 8.39
N SER A 65 -6.74 -6.39 9.19
CA SER A 65 -6.53 -6.75 10.60
C SER A 65 -7.61 -6.21 11.54
N ARG A 66 -8.33 -5.18 11.17
CA ARG A 66 -9.23 -4.41 12.02
C ARG A 66 -10.70 -4.45 11.61
N LEU A 67 -11.04 -5.21 10.58
CA LEU A 67 -12.40 -5.26 10.01
C LEU A 67 -13.54 -5.62 10.97
N PRO A 68 -13.34 -6.39 12.05
CA PRO A 68 -14.38 -6.54 13.06
C PRO A 68 -14.57 -5.27 13.92
N HIS A 69 -13.56 -4.43 14.00
CA HIS A 69 -13.56 -3.20 14.79
C HIS A 69 -13.34 -2.03 13.84
N HIS A 70 -14.20 -1.03 13.90
CA HIS A 70 -14.17 0.14 13.03
C HIS A 70 -12.73 0.65 12.80
N SER A 71 -12.30 0.63 11.54
CA SER A 71 -11.07 1.30 11.14
C SER A 71 -11.22 2.78 11.48
N LYS A 72 -10.34 3.29 12.33
CA LYS A 72 -10.36 4.72 12.68
C LYS A 72 -9.65 5.46 11.54
N ILE A 73 -10.29 6.46 10.99
CA ILE A 73 -9.75 7.33 9.93
C ILE A 73 -8.33 7.83 10.24
N ASN A 74 -8.04 8.08 11.51
CA ASN A 74 -6.73 8.52 11.97
C ASN A 74 -5.60 7.51 11.64
N HIS A 75 -5.89 6.21 11.65
CA HIS A 75 -4.91 5.20 11.29
C HIS A 75 -4.67 5.12 9.78
N GLU A 76 -5.72 5.32 8.99
CA GLU A 76 -5.61 5.36 7.52
C GLU A 76 -4.76 6.57 7.09
N ILE A 77 -5.01 7.72 7.70
CA ILE A 77 -4.20 8.94 7.50
C ILE A 77 -2.75 8.70 7.93
N SER A 78 -2.54 8.11 9.11
CA SER A 78 -1.19 7.80 9.60
C SER A 78 -0.42 6.91 8.63
N LEU A 79 -1.06 5.92 8.00
CA LEU A 79 -0.42 5.05 7.02
C LEU A 79 -0.07 5.78 5.71
N ALA A 80 -0.94 6.68 5.25
CA ALA A 80 -0.65 7.53 4.10
C ALA A 80 0.53 8.48 4.39
N VAL A 81 0.56 9.10 5.59
CA VAL A 81 1.68 9.91 6.04
C VAL A 81 2.96 9.10 6.14
N THR A 82 2.89 7.87 6.67
CA THR A 82 4.05 6.95 6.73
C THR A 82 4.62 6.68 5.34
N ALA A 83 3.77 6.47 4.33
CA ALA A 83 4.23 6.29 2.95
C ALA A 83 4.90 7.56 2.39
N GLY A 84 4.41 8.76 2.72
CA GLY A 84 5.06 10.03 2.36
C GLY A 84 6.42 10.22 3.04
N VAL A 85 6.52 9.90 4.34
CA VAL A 85 7.79 9.92 5.08
C VAL A 85 8.78 8.90 4.51
N LEU A 86 8.30 7.72 4.12
CA LEU A 86 9.11 6.72 3.44
C LEU A 86 9.70 7.27 2.13
N ALA A 87 8.91 8.00 1.34
CA ALA A 87 9.39 8.65 0.11
C ALA A 87 10.53 9.63 0.38
N LEU A 88 10.40 10.44 1.42
CA LEU A 88 11.44 11.36 1.85
C LEU A 88 12.74 10.62 2.24
N LEU A 89 12.62 9.58 3.06
CA LEU A 89 13.77 8.78 3.49
C LEU A 89 14.47 8.08 2.31
N MET A 90 13.69 7.57 1.37
CA MET A 90 14.24 6.93 0.17
C MET A 90 14.97 7.92 -0.73
N GLU A 91 14.47 9.15 -0.88
CA GLU A 91 15.16 10.18 -1.67
C GLU A 91 16.46 10.64 -0.99
N ILE A 92 16.49 10.76 0.34
CA ILE A 92 17.71 11.04 1.11
C ILE A 92 18.71 9.89 0.94
N GLY A 93 18.28 8.64 1.07
CA GLY A 93 19.14 7.47 0.88
C GLY A 93 19.73 7.40 -0.53
N ARG A 94 18.92 7.74 -1.55
CA ARG A 94 19.38 7.81 -2.94
C ARG A 94 20.43 8.90 -3.14
N MET A 95 20.24 10.07 -2.54
CA MET A 95 21.22 11.16 -2.57
C MET A 95 22.57 10.70 -2.00
N TRP A 96 22.56 9.98 -0.89
CA TRP A 96 23.80 9.47 -0.28
C TRP A 96 24.50 8.41 -1.15
N GLN A 97 23.72 7.54 -1.80
CA GLN A 97 24.27 6.48 -2.64
C GLN A 97 24.85 7.01 -3.96
N THR A 98 24.16 7.95 -4.58
CA THR A 98 24.47 8.37 -5.96
C THR A 98 25.22 9.70 -6.05
N GLY A 99 25.24 10.49 -4.97
CA GLY A 99 25.79 11.86 -4.95
C GLY A 99 24.96 12.88 -5.76
N PHE A 100 23.79 12.46 -6.30
CA PHE A 100 22.90 13.39 -7.01
C PHE A 100 22.15 14.30 -6.04
N ASN A 101 21.80 15.49 -6.53
CA ASN A 101 21.04 16.44 -5.75
C ASN A 101 19.66 15.88 -5.37
N TYR A 102 19.19 16.27 -4.19
CA TYR A 102 17.87 15.98 -3.69
C TYR A 102 16.80 16.56 -4.62
N ASP A 103 15.82 15.74 -5.00
CA ASP A 103 14.76 16.13 -5.91
C ASP A 103 13.41 16.16 -5.17
N LEU A 104 13.04 17.36 -4.71
CA LEU A 104 11.77 17.61 -4.03
C LEU A 104 10.54 17.21 -4.85
N ASN A 105 10.60 17.31 -6.18
CA ASN A 105 9.46 16.98 -7.02
C ASN A 105 9.09 15.50 -6.92
N ASN A 106 10.09 14.61 -6.76
CA ASN A 106 9.83 13.19 -6.54
C ASN A 106 9.08 12.95 -5.22
N VAL A 107 9.47 13.68 -4.16
CA VAL A 107 8.81 13.57 -2.85
C VAL A 107 7.39 14.13 -2.90
N TYR A 108 7.17 15.25 -3.59
CA TYR A 108 5.82 15.79 -3.79
C TYR A 108 4.93 14.83 -4.58
N ALA A 109 5.44 14.27 -5.69
CA ALA A 109 4.71 13.30 -6.49
C ALA A 109 4.34 12.05 -5.67
N ALA A 110 5.29 11.51 -4.89
CA ALA A 110 5.10 10.37 -4.01
C ALA A 110 4.08 10.66 -2.90
N SER A 111 4.18 11.82 -2.23
CA SER A 111 3.26 12.23 -1.17
C SER A 111 1.84 12.43 -1.69
N PHE A 112 1.71 13.02 -2.88
CA PHE A 112 0.41 13.17 -3.55
C PHE A 112 -0.18 11.82 -3.94
N GLY A 113 0.63 10.87 -4.40
CA GLY A 113 0.22 9.49 -4.66
C GLY A 113 -0.32 8.81 -3.40
N ALA A 114 0.39 8.94 -2.27
CA ALA A 114 -0.04 8.38 -0.99
C ALA A 114 -1.34 9.01 -0.48
N LEU A 115 -1.51 10.33 -0.62
CA LEU A 115 -2.75 11.01 -0.27
C LEU A 115 -3.92 10.54 -1.13
N LEU A 116 -3.71 10.40 -2.43
CA LEU A 116 -4.74 9.92 -3.35
C LEU A 116 -5.13 8.46 -3.05
N ALA A 117 -4.18 7.61 -2.65
CA ALA A 117 -4.47 6.25 -2.20
C ALA A 117 -5.38 6.21 -0.98
N PHE A 118 -5.16 7.10 0.00
CA PHE A 118 -6.04 7.25 1.16
C PHE A 118 -7.45 7.67 0.74
N LEU A 119 -7.58 8.69 -0.10
CA LEU A 119 -8.88 9.16 -0.60
C LEU A 119 -9.60 8.07 -1.39
N PHE A 120 -8.88 7.38 -2.27
CA PHE A 120 -9.42 6.27 -3.06
C PHE A 120 -9.91 5.12 -2.17
N TYR A 121 -9.11 4.72 -1.17
CA TYR A 121 -9.52 3.71 -0.21
C TYR A 121 -10.76 4.16 0.57
N HIS A 122 -10.74 5.37 1.13
CA HIS A 122 -11.79 5.86 2.01
C HIS A 122 -13.14 5.99 1.31
N PHE A 123 -13.17 6.59 0.10
CA PHE A 123 -14.41 6.85 -0.62
C PHE A 123 -14.90 5.68 -1.47
N TRP A 124 -13.98 4.89 -2.03
CA TRP A 124 -14.34 3.87 -3.02
C TRP A 124 -14.20 2.44 -2.52
N LEU A 125 -13.16 2.11 -1.77
CA LEU A 125 -12.87 0.74 -1.35
C LEU A 125 -13.44 0.38 0.02
N LEU A 126 -13.55 1.33 0.94
CA LEU A 126 -13.97 1.07 2.31
C LEU A 126 -15.35 0.43 2.37
N HIS A 127 -16.31 0.92 1.58
CA HIS A 127 -17.70 0.44 1.60
C HIS A 127 -17.86 -0.98 1.03
N PRO A 128 -17.41 -1.28 -0.21
CA PRO A 128 -17.49 -2.64 -0.75
C PRO A 128 -16.65 -3.65 0.03
N MET A 129 -15.47 -3.25 0.54
CA MET A 129 -14.64 -4.15 1.35
C MET A 129 -15.29 -4.50 2.68
N ARG A 130 -15.92 -3.55 3.38
CA ARG A 130 -16.69 -3.85 4.60
C ARG A 130 -17.79 -4.86 4.32
N HIS A 131 -18.54 -4.68 3.25
CA HIS A 131 -19.62 -5.60 2.87
C HIS A 131 -19.09 -6.99 2.55
N TYR A 132 -18.05 -7.09 1.74
CA TYR A 132 -17.45 -8.36 1.34
C TYR A 132 -16.85 -9.13 2.51
N LEU A 133 -16.10 -8.47 3.38
CA LEU A 133 -15.45 -9.11 4.51
C LEU A 133 -16.44 -9.45 5.63
N TYR A 134 -17.44 -8.62 5.89
CA TYR A 134 -18.51 -8.91 6.83
C TYR A 134 -19.26 -10.17 6.41
N HIS A 135 -19.60 -10.30 5.15
CA HIS A 135 -20.29 -11.47 4.61
C HIS A 135 -19.44 -12.75 4.71
N SER A 136 -18.14 -12.64 4.42
CA SER A 136 -17.18 -13.76 4.51
C SER A 136 -16.99 -14.23 5.95
N ILE A 137 -16.91 -13.30 6.92
CA ILE A 137 -16.77 -13.61 8.35
C ILE A 137 -18.04 -14.26 8.89
N GLN A 138 -19.22 -13.74 8.57
CA GLN A 138 -20.48 -14.37 9.00
C GLN A 138 -20.62 -15.79 8.46
N HIS A 139 -20.21 -16.04 7.22
CA HIS A 139 -20.25 -17.40 6.66
C HIS A 139 -19.33 -18.36 7.43
N HIS A 140 -18.14 -17.89 7.81
CA HIS A 140 -17.18 -18.69 8.58
C HIS A 140 -17.70 -19.03 10.00
N TRP A 141 -18.30 -18.07 10.70
CA TRP A 141 -18.88 -18.27 12.03
C TRP A 141 -20.08 -19.22 12.00
N ARG A 142 -20.97 -19.10 11.01
CA ARG A 142 -22.11 -20.02 10.83
C ARG A 142 -21.64 -21.45 10.54
N TYR A 143 -20.56 -21.61 9.79
CA TYR A 143 -19.98 -22.94 9.50
C TYR A 143 -19.39 -23.58 10.77
N GLN A 144 -18.65 -22.82 11.56
CA GLN A 144 -18.06 -23.33 12.80
C GLN A 144 -19.12 -23.67 13.85
N SER A 145 -20.18 -22.87 14.00
CA SER A 145 -21.27 -23.13 14.95
C SER A 145 -22.04 -24.40 14.59
N ARG A 146 -22.25 -24.68 13.30
CA ARG A 146 -22.86 -25.93 12.84
C ARG A 146 -22.00 -27.16 13.10
N ARG A 147 -20.68 -27.03 13.03
CA ARG A 147 -19.74 -28.12 13.32
C ARG A 147 -19.71 -28.48 14.81
N LYS A 148 -19.82 -27.49 15.69
CA LYS A 148 -19.88 -27.69 17.15
C LYS A 148 -21.21 -28.34 17.63
N LYS A 149 -22.30 -28.15 16.90
CA LYS A 149 -23.61 -28.80 17.23
C LYS A 149 -23.72 -30.25 16.77
N LYS A 150 -22.76 -30.73 15.93
CA LYS A 150 -22.73 -32.11 15.45
C LYS A 150 -21.75 -33.02 16.21
N LYS A 151 -21.04 -32.47 17.18
CA LYS A 151 -20.26 -33.20 18.18
C LYS A 151 -20.99 -33.20 19.53
#